data_5c592ae5db31f33e286f976b7ff33f48
#
_entry.id   5c592ae5db31f33e286f976b7ff33f48
#
_cell.length_a   1.000
_cell.length_b   1.000
_cell.length_c   1.000
_cell.angle_alpha   90.00
_cell.angle_beta   90.00
_cell.angle_gamma   90.00
#
_symmetry.space_group_name_H-M   'P 1'
#
loop_
_entity.id
_entity.type
_entity.pdbx_description
1 polymer ?
#
loop_
_entity_poly.entity_id
_entity_poly.type
_entity_poly.pdbx_seq_one_letter_code
_entity_poly.pdbx_strand_id
1 'polypeptide(L)'
;PQHGFAKDMDFELIEKTKNKEIYELKSNEETLKKYPFKFVLNIEYEFTEDILTTKIRVINKDDKNMIFGLGGHPGFKLEMPQEEYYFELEAEEPEVEFMEVEGNYISNKLAKNILKENKIIEITKESFLNDAIMMKKLKSNKITLKQKKGNKKILEFNFKDFPILAIWSLPGAPYICLEPWFNYADRVKETAYFKDKEGIINLRPKEEFECEFSVTFF
;
A
#
# COMPACT_ATOMS: atom_id res chain seq x y z
N PRO A 1 16.77 0.84 1.82
CA PRO A 1 16.02 2.05 1.45
C PRO A 1 14.54 1.87 1.71
N GLN A 2 13.86 2.96 2.03
CA GLN A 2 12.40 2.99 2.18
C GLN A 2 11.73 2.51 0.88
N HIS A 3 10.63 1.73 1.01
CA HIS A 3 9.80 1.24 -0.10
C HIS A 3 10.51 0.30 -1.10
N GLY A 4 11.58 -0.35 -0.70
CA GLY A 4 12.29 -1.29 -1.55
C GLY A 4 13.02 -0.65 -2.72
N PHE A 5 13.46 -1.46 -3.68
CA PHE A 5 14.29 -1.01 -4.80
C PHE A 5 13.54 -0.94 -6.14
N ALA A 6 12.43 -1.65 -6.28
CA ALA A 6 11.73 -1.77 -7.57
C ALA A 6 11.23 -0.42 -8.11
N LYS A 7 10.87 0.52 -7.23
CA LYS A 7 10.44 1.88 -7.61
C LYS A 7 11.53 2.71 -8.33
N ASP A 8 12.79 2.33 -8.18
CA ASP A 8 13.96 3.03 -8.76
C ASP A 8 14.52 2.28 -9.99
N MET A 9 13.80 1.26 -10.50
CA MET A 9 14.22 0.44 -11.63
C MET A 9 13.36 0.73 -12.86
N ASP A 10 13.95 0.57 -14.03
CA ASP A 10 13.22 0.65 -15.30
C ASP A 10 12.43 -0.63 -15.55
N PHE A 11 11.16 -0.48 -15.88
CA PHE A 11 10.28 -1.57 -16.30
C PHE A 11 10.10 -1.56 -17.80
N GLU A 12 10.04 -2.74 -18.40
CA GLU A 12 9.71 -2.94 -19.81
C GLU A 12 8.18 -3.01 -19.98
N LEU A 13 7.63 -2.25 -20.92
CA LEU A 13 6.23 -2.38 -21.35
C LEU A 13 6.11 -3.62 -22.24
N ILE A 14 5.49 -4.70 -21.73
CA ILE A 14 5.38 -5.98 -22.43
C ILE A 14 4.02 -6.22 -23.09
N GLU A 15 2.98 -5.52 -22.63
CA GLU A 15 1.64 -5.57 -23.24
C GLU A 15 0.99 -4.20 -23.15
N LYS A 16 0.32 -3.80 -24.24
CA LYS A 16 -0.50 -2.59 -24.32
C LYS A 16 -1.74 -2.82 -25.14
N THR A 17 -2.89 -2.55 -24.54
CA THR A 17 -4.19 -2.50 -25.23
C THR A 17 -4.82 -1.11 -25.05
N LYS A 18 -6.10 -0.97 -25.41
CA LYS A 18 -6.82 0.30 -25.23
C LYS A 18 -6.99 0.67 -23.72
N ASN A 19 -7.15 -0.32 -22.88
CA ASN A 19 -7.51 -0.15 -21.47
C ASN A 19 -6.59 -0.91 -20.49
N LYS A 20 -5.54 -1.58 -20.98
CA LYS A 20 -4.61 -2.35 -20.17
C LYS A 20 -3.17 -2.13 -20.59
N GLU A 21 -2.27 -2.00 -19.63
CA GLU A 21 -0.83 -2.00 -19.82
C GLU A 21 -0.19 -2.95 -18.78
N ILE A 22 0.82 -3.72 -19.22
CA ILE A 22 1.61 -4.60 -18.35
C ILE A 22 3.07 -4.20 -18.44
N TYR A 23 3.66 -3.90 -17.31
CA TYR A 23 5.06 -3.56 -17.14
C TYR A 23 5.79 -4.70 -16.44
N GLU A 24 6.97 -5.03 -16.90
CA GLU A 24 7.78 -6.14 -16.39
C GLU A 24 9.16 -5.66 -15.93
N LEU A 25 9.57 -6.07 -14.73
CA LEU A 25 10.94 -5.98 -14.24
C LEU A 25 11.48 -7.38 -14.02
N LYS A 26 12.53 -7.75 -14.76
CA LYS A 26 13.30 -8.98 -14.55
C LYS A 26 14.53 -8.71 -13.70
N SER A 27 14.90 -9.69 -12.89
CA SER A 27 16.19 -9.66 -12.20
C SER A 27 17.33 -9.56 -13.21
N ASN A 28 18.31 -8.71 -12.91
CA ASN A 28 19.51 -8.47 -13.70
C ASN A 28 20.73 -8.31 -12.76
N GLU A 29 21.90 -8.04 -13.30
CA GLU A 29 23.12 -7.88 -12.49
C GLU A 29 23.01 -6.77 -11.45
N GLU A 30 22.29 -5.69 -11.73
CA GLU A 30 22.08 -4.59 -10.79
C GLU A 30 21.14 -4.98 -9.66
N THR A 31 19.99 -5.60 -9.98
CA THR A 31 19.03 -6.05 -8.97
C THR A 31 19.61 -7.14 -8.08
N LEU A 32 20.41 -8.07 -8.64
CA LEU A 32 21.05 -9.15 -7.88
C LEU A 32 22.05 -8.64 -6.81
N LYS A 33 22.64 -7.47 -7.01
CA LYS A 33 23.51 -6.83 -5.98
C LYS A 33 22.71 -6.32 -4.78
N LYS A 34 21.45 -5.92 -4.99
CA LYS A 34 20.55 -5.38 -3.96
C LYS A 34 19.69 -6.47 -3.33
N TYR A 35 19.28 -7.43 -4.14
CA TYR A 35 18.34 -8.49 -3.81
C TYR A 35 18.76 -9.80 -4.51
N PRO A 36 19.39 -10.76 -3.79
CA PRO A 36 20.10 -11.89 -4.39
C PRO A 36 19.18 -13.05 -4.79
N PHE A 37 18.09 -12.74 -5.51
CA PHE A 37 17.14 -13.71 -6.04
C PHE A 37 16.81 -13.40 -7.50
N LYS A 38 16.61 -14.44 -8.30
CA LYS A 38 16.09 -14.31 -9.67
C LYS A 38 14.57 -14.23 -9.63
N PHE A 39 14.01 -13.19 -10.20
CA PHE A 39 12.57 -12.94 -10.18
C PHE A 39 12.07 -12.34 -11.50
N VAL A 40 10.76 -12.40 -11.68
CA VAL A 40 9.99 -11.52 -12.56
C VAL A 40 8.94 -10.83 -11.72
N LEU A 41 8.84 -9.51 -11.86
CA LEU A 41 7.80 -8.68 -11.28
C LEU A 41 7.00 -8.05 -12.42
N ASN A 42 5.69 -8.36 -12.49
CA ASN A 42 4.78 -7.70 -13.40
C ASN A 42 3.86 -6.77 -12.63
N ILE A 43 3.63 -5.59 -13.20
CA ILE A 43 2.61 -4.65 -12.74
C ILE A 43 1.65 -4.43 -13.90
N GLU A 44 0.41 -4.84 -13.73
CA GLU A 44 -0.66 -4.65 -14.69
C GLU A 44 -1.57 -3.53 -14.22
N TYR A 45 -1.85 -2.60 -15.11
CA TYR A 45 -2.87 -1.56 -14.95
C TYR A 45 -3.99 -1.82 -15.93
N GLU A 46 -5.21 -1.97 -15.42
CA GLU A 46 -6.40 -2.12 -16.24
C GLU A 46 -7.45 -1.09 -15.85
N PHE A 47 -7.96 -0.36 -16.84
CA PHE A 47 -9.02 0.62 -16.65
C PHE A 47 -10.32 0.12 -17.29
N THR A 48 -11.33 -0.12 -16.48
CA THR A 48 -12.65 -0.58 -16.91
C THR A 48 -13.72 0.32 -16.33
N GLU A 49 -14.45 1.04 -17.19
CA GLU A 49 -15.40 2.08 -16.79
C GLU A 49 -14.70 3.13 -15.90
N ASP A 50 -15.10 3.27 -14.65
CA ASP A 50 -14.55 4.21 -13.68
C ASP A 50 -13.57 3.54 -12.68
N ILE A 51 -13.14 2.29 -12.95
CA ILE A 51 -12.29 1.50 -12.08
C ILE A 51 -10.90 1.34 -12.70
N LEU A 52 -9.87 1.76 -11.97
CA LEU A 52 -8.48 1.41 -12.23
C LEU A 52 -8.06 0.28 -11.30
N THR A 53 -7.75 -0.87 -11.86
CA THR A 53 -7.17 -2.02 -11.15
C THR A 53 -5.67 -2.06 -11.35
N THR A 54 -4.92 -2.22 -10.26
CA THR A 54 -3.48 -2.49 -10.27
C THR A 54 -3.26 -3.89 -9.77
N LYS A 55 -2.81 -4.79 -10.65
CA LYS A 55 -2.47 -6.17 -10.31
C LYS A 55 -0.95 -6.33 -10.28
N ILE A 56 -0.45 -6.97 -9.24
CA ILE A 56 0.97 -7.22 -9.05
C ILE A 56 1.19 -8.73 -9.04
N ARG A 57 2.11 -9.20 -9.90
CA ARG A 57 2.49 -10.60 -9.97
C ARG A 57 3.99 -10.74 -9.78
N VAL A 58 4.39 -11.59 -8.85
CA VAL A 58 5.79 -11.91 -8.54
C VAL A 58 6.03 -13.37 -8.82
N ILE A 59 7.06 -13.68 -9.62
CA ILE A 59 7.42 -15.05 -10.00
C ILE A 59 8.83 -15.34 -9.52
N ASN A 60 8.99 -16.40 -8.73
CA ASN A 60 10.30 -16.89 -8.35
C ASN A 60 10.95 -17.65 -9.52
N LYS A 61 11.98 -17.07 -10.11
CA LYS A 61 12.80 -17.68 -11.19
C LYS A 61 14.10 -18.31 -10.68
N ASP A 62 14.31 -18.28 -9.36
CA ASP A 62 15.47 -18.90 -8.71
C ASP A 62 15.23 -20.40 -8.45
N ASP A 63 16.27 -21.09 -8.06
CA ASP A 63 16.25 -22.50 -7.63
C ASP A 63 16.13 -22.67 -6.10
N LYS A 64 16.04 -21.55 -5.36
CA LYS A 64 15.86 -21.46 -3.91
C LYS A 64 14.59 -20.65 -3.54
N ASN A 65 14.16 -20.81 -2.32
CA ASN A 65 13.06 -19.99 -1.78
C ASN A 65 13.42 -18.49 -1.84
N MET A 66 12.51 -17.69 -2.35
CA MET A 66 12.59 -16.25 -2.46
C MET A 66 11.70 -15.60 -1.40
N ILE A 67 12.24 -14.63 -0.68
CA ILE A 67 11.51 -13.90 0.37
C ILE A 67 11.44 -12.43 0.01
N PHE A 68 10.27 -11.81 0.10
CA PHE A 68 10.08 -10.40 -0.23
C PHE A 68 8.97 -9.75 0.58
N GLY A 69 9.03 -8.42 0.68
CA GLY A 69 7.94 -7.57 1.08
C GLY A 69 7.32 -6.90 -0.14
N LEU A 70 6.05 -6.56 -0.06
CA LEU A 70 5.31 -5.95 -1.14
C LEU A 70 4.29 -4.95 -0.62
N GLY A 71 4.09 -3.87 -1.38
CA GLY A 71 3.04 -2.89 -1.14
C GLY A 71 2.88 -1.94 -2.33
N GLY A 72 1.77 -1.22 -2.34
CA GLY A 72 1.50 -0.14 -3.28
C GLY A 72 1.64 1.23 -2.59
N HIS A 73 1.84 2.28 -3.39
CA HIS A 73 1.92 3.65 -2.88
C HIS A 73 1.24 4.65 -3.85
N PRO A 74 -0.02 4.37 -4.30
CA PRO A 74 -0.71 5.28 -5.19
C PRO A 74 -1.08 6.58 -4.49
N GLY A 75 -0.84 7.71 -5.16
CA GLY A 75 -1.20 9.04 -4.71
C GLY A 75 -2.35 9.63 -5.55
N PHE A 76 -3.28 10.28 -4.87
CA PHE A 76 -4.47 10.87 -5.47
C PHE A 76 -4.47 12.38 -5.26
N LYS A 77 -4.63 13.13 -6.36
CA LYS A 77 -4.71 14.59 -6.30
C LYS A 77 -5.99 15.01 -5.57
N LEU A 78 -5.87 16.03 -4.71
CA LEU A 78 -6.98 16.70 -4.07
C LEU A 78 -7.22 18.08 -4.70
N GLU A 79 -8.48 18.44 -4.91
CA GLU A 79 -8.86 19.76 -5.45
C GLU A 79 -9.03 20.82 -4.36
N MET A 80 -9.27 20.38 -3.12
CA MET A 80 -9.48 21.24 -1.94
C MET A 80 -8.41 20.92 -0.89
N PRO A 81 -8.22 21.76 0.14
CA PRO A 81 -7.34 21.43 1.27
C PRO A 81 -7.68 20.09 1.90
N GLN A 82 -6.67 19.38 2.41
CA GLN A 82 -6.82 18.03 2.98
C GLN A 82 -7.92 17.95 4.04
N GLU A 83 -8.03 18.94 4.89
CA GLU A 83 -9.01 19.05 5.98
C GLU A 83 -10.47 19.15 5.51
N GLU A 84 -10.71 19.38 4.21
CA GLU A 84 -12.05 19.37 3.62
C GLU A 84 -12.52 17.95 3.27
N TYR A 85 -11.69 16.92 3.53
CA TYR A 85 -12.00 15.52 3.25
C TYR A 85 -12.02 14.70 4.54
N TYR A 86 -12.59 13.52 4.41
CA TYR A 86 -12.53 12.46 5.42
C TYR A 86 -12.58 11.10 4.72
N PHE A 87 -12.19 10.07 5.43
CA PHE A 87 -12.33 8.68 4.98
C PHE A 87 -13.44 7.98 5.74
N GLU A 88 -14.15 7.10 5.03
CA GLU A 88 -15.11 6.18 5.61
C GLU A 88 -14.74 4.75 5.23
N LEU A 89 -14.50 3.90 6.24
CA LEU A 89 -14.30 2.46 6.09
C LEU A 89 -15.62 1.77 5.74
N GLU A 90 -15.56 0.64 5.03
CA GLU A 90 -16.74 -0.11 4.60
C GLU A 90 -17.58 -0.63 5.78
N ALA A 91 -16.92 -1.05 6.85
CA ALA A 91 -17.53 -1.60 8.07
C ALA A 91 -17.04 -0.88 9.32
N GLU A 92 -17.71 -1.13 10.45
CA GLU A 92 -17.20 -0.74 11.77
C GLU A 92 -16.00 -1.59 12.17
N GLU A 93 -14.96 -0.93 12.71
CA GLU A 93 -13.67 -1.48 13.05
C GLU A 93 -13.37 -1.42 14.56
N PRO A 94 -14.08 -2.18 15.40
CA PRO A 94 -13.88 -2.13 16.85
C PRO A 94 -12.52 -2.68 17.30
N GLU A 95 -11.87 -3.49 16.47
CA GLU A 95 -10.62 -4.19 16.80
C GLU A 95 -9.41 -3.68 15.97
N VAL A 96 -9.57 -2.61 15.20
CA VAL A 96 -8.48 -2.05 14.41
C VAL A 96 -7.32 -1.62 15.30
N GLU A 97 -6.11 -1.94 14.87
CA GLU A 97 -4.88 -1.50 15.49
C GLU A 97 -4.24 -0.38 14.68
N PHE A 98 -4.06 0.78 15.29
CA PHE A 98 -3.27 1.87 14.74
C PHE A 98 -1.82 1.70 15.15
N MET A 99 -0.91 1.62 14.17
CA MET A 99 0.53 1.51 14.42
C MET A 99 1.13 2.89 14.61
N GLU A 100 1.96 3.06 15.63
CA GLU A 100 2.68 4.30 15.89
C GLU A 100 4.04 4.30 15.19
N VAL A 101 4.37 5.40 14.52
CA VAL A 101 5.68 5.61 13.91
C VAL A 101 6.60 6.32 14.91
N GLU A 102 7.82 5.81 15.09
CA GLU A 102 8.86 6.37 15.94
C GLU A 102 10.15 6.54 15.12
N GLY A 103 10.34 7.73 14.58
CA GLY A 103 11.43 7.98 13.62
C GLY A 103 11.22 7.21 12.33
N ASN A 104 12.16 6.31 12.00
CA ASN A 104 12.06 5.43 10.81
C ASN A 104 11.57 4.01 11.14
N TYR A 105 11.04 3.80 12.34
CA TYR A 105 10.64 2.49 12.87
C TYR A 105 9.18 2.49 13.28
N ILE A 106 8.63 1.29 13.43
CA ILE A 106 7.34 1.10 14.06
C ILE A 106 7.55 0.95 15.56
N SER A 107 6.83 1.76 16.35
CA SER A 107 6.83 1.66 17.80
C SER A 107 6.30 0.29 18.26
N ASN A 108 6.78 -0.15 19.42
CA ASN A 108 6.23 -1.34 20.09
C ASN A 108 4.89 -1.06 20.79
N LYS A 109 4.42 0.18 20.74
CA LYS A 109 3.11 0.61 21.24
C LYS A 109 2.15 0.83 20.09
N LEU A 110 0.88 0.67 20.37
CA LEU A 110 -0.17 1.08 19.44
C LEU A 110 -0.42 2.58 19.60
N ALA A 111 -0.68 3.23 18.47
CA ALA A 111 -1.20 4.59 18.47
C ALA A 111 -2.65 4.62 18.98
N LYS A 112 -3.10 5.80 19.37
CA LYS A 112 -4.49 6.00 19.77
C LYS A 112 -5.44 5.72 18.60
N ASN A 113 -6.53 5.01 18.87
CA ASN A 113 -7.62 4.87 17.90
C ASN A 113 -8.23 6.25 17.61
N ILE A 114 -8.27 6.63 16.34
CA ILE A 114 -8.78 7.93 15.86
C ILE A 114 -10.13 7.83 15.16
N LEU A 115 -10.71 6.62 15.06
CA LEU A 115 -11.99 6.43 14.39
C LEU A 115 -13.12 7.12 15.16
N LYS A 116 -13.91 7.90 14.44
CA LYS A 116 -15.24 8.31 14.87
C LYS A 116 -16.25 7.25 14.41
N GLU A 117 -17.21 6.93 15.29
CA GLU A 117 -18.24 5.93 15.01
C GLU A 117 -17.64 4.58 14.51
N ASN A 118 -16.44 4.24 14.98
CA ASN A 118 -15.68 3.04 14.60
C ASN A 118 -15.39 2.89 13.10
N LYS A 119 -15.60 3.90 12.27
CA LYS A 119 -15.39 3.78 10.81
C LYS A 119 -14.97 5.06 10.08
N ILE A 120 -15.00 6.22 10.70
CA ILE A 120 -14.69 7.50 10.07
C ILE A 120 -13.31 8.00 10.53
N ILE A 121 -12.44 8.33 9.57
CA ILE A 121 -11.16 8.98 9.79
C ILE A 121 -11.27 10.41 9.30
N GLU A 122 -11.33 11.36 10.21
CA GLU A 122 -11.28 12.78 9.85
C GLU A 122 -9.85 13.21 9.56
N ILE A 123 -9.68 13.91 8.44
CA ILE A 123 -8.40 14.53 8.11
C ILE A 123 -8.37 15.91 8.74
N THR A 124 -7.30 16.18 9.47
CA THR A 124 -7.00 17.48 10.10
C THR A 124 -5.61 17.94 9.64
N LYS A 125 -5.24 19.16 9.98
CA LYS A 125 -3.89 19.69 9.70
C LYS A 125 -2.79 18.91 10.40
N GLU A 126 -3.14 18.23 11.49
CA GLU A 126 -2.22 17.45 12.32
C GLU A 126 -2.12 15.97 11.90
N SER A 127 -3.00 15.49 11.02
CA SER A 127 -3.15 14.06 10.71
C SER A 127 -1.85 13.39 10.25
N PHE A 128 -0.97 14.12 9.59
CA PHE A 128 0.27 13.59 9.01
C PHE A 128 1.55 14.17 9.61
N LEU A 129 1.46 14.89 10.74
CA LEU A 129 2.65 15.46 11.41
C LEU A 129 3.60 14.39 11.97
N ASN A 130 3.06 13.22 12.31
CA ASN A 130 3.79 12.09 12.85
C ASN A 130 3.88 10.92 11.85
N ASP A 131 3.97 11.23 10.53
CA ASP A 131 4.00 10.26 9.45
C ASP A 131 2.61 9.67 9.09
N ALA A 132 2.54 8.47 8.54
CA ALA A 132 1.33 7.83 8.03
C ALA A 132 0.37 7.37 9.14
N ILE A 133 -0.92 7.41 8.85
CA ILE A 133 -1.95 6.71 9.63
C ILE A 133 -1.95 5.25 9.15
N MET A 134 -1.36 4.34 9.92
CA MET A 134 -1.25 2.94 9.55
C MET A 134 -2.19 2.08 10.37
N MET A 135 -2.96 1.24 9.68
CA MET A 135 -4.00 0.39 10.25
C MET A 135 -3.78 -1.07 9.89
N LYS A 136 -3.97 -1.96 10.86
CA LYS A 136 -4.05 -3.42 10.65
C LYS A 136 -5.22 -4.02 11.41
N LYS A 137 -5.53 -5.31 11.14
CA LYS A 137 -6.70 -6.01 11.66
C LYS A 137 -8.03 -5.38 11.24
N LEU A 138 -8.05 -4.79 10.04
CA LEU A 138 -9.27 -4.25 9.44
C LEU A 138 -10.19 -5.41 9.01
N LYS A 139 -11.50 -5.22 9.23
CA LYS A 139 -12.57 -6.05 8.65
C LYS A 139 -12.96 -5.55 7.26
N SER A 140 -12.85 -4.25 7.06
CA SER A 140 -13.09 -3.58 5.78
C SER A 140 -12.06 -4.00 4.74
N ASN A 141 -12.54 -4.22 3.54
CA ASN A 141 -11.72 -4.38 2.34
C ASN A 141 -11.65 -3.10 1.51
N LYS A 142 -12.45 -2.11 1.88
CA LYS A 142 -12.59 -0.85 1.15
C LYS A 142 -12.60 0.34 2.08
N ILE A 143 -12.12 1.46 1.54
CA ILE A 143 -12.18 2.79 2.17
C ILE A 143 -12.61 3.83 1.13
N THR A 144 -13.51 4.71 1.50
CA THR A 144 -14.01 5.78 0.62
C THR A 144 -13.48 7.12 1.05
N LEU A 145 -12.84 7.86 0.15
CA LEU A 145 -12.53 9.28 0.33
C LEU A 145 -13.77 10.12 0.00
N LYS A 146 -14.20 10.93 0.94
CA LYS A 146 -15.37 11.81 0.78
C LYS A 146 -15.01 13.25 1.09
N GLN A 147 -15.67 14.17 0.38
CA GLN A 147 -15.61 15.58 0.67
C GLN A 147 -16.64 15.93 1.76
N LYS A 148 -16.25 16.71 2.78
CA LYS A 148 -17.13 17.10 3.91
C LYS A 148 -18.34 17.88 3.42
N LYS A 149 -18.14 18.85 2.51
CA LYS A 149 -19.24 19.61 1.92
C LYS A 149 -20.05 18.72 0.96
N GLY A 150 -21.30 18.48 1.32
CA GLY A 150 -22.22 17.69 0.51
C GLY A 150 -22.01 16.17 0.59
N ASN A 151 -21.09 15.69 1.40
CA ASN A 151 -20.81 14.25 1.59
C ASN A 151 -20.53 13.52 0.26
N LYS A 152 -19.89 14.22 -0.69
CA LYS A 152 -19.62 13.72 -2.03
C LYS A 152 -18.52 12.66 -1.99
N LYS A 153 -18.77 11.49 -2.55
CA LYS A 153 -17.74 10.49 -2.82
C LYS A 153 -16.76 11.02 -3.88
N ILE A 154 -15.48 10.82 -3.67
CA ILE A 154 -14.42 11.19 -4.60
C ILE A 154 -13.81 9.93 -5.20
N LEU A 155 -13.44 8.97 -4.35
CA LEU A 155 -12.97 7.65 -4.76
C LEU A 155 -13.29 6.61 -3.70
N GLU A 156 -13.37 5.35 -4.12
CA GLU A 156 -13.41 4.17 -3.26
C GLU A 156 -12.19 3.31 -3.59
N PHE A 157 -11.39 3.00 -2.58
CA PHE A 157 -10.18 2.21 -2.71
C PHE A 157 -10.40 0.81 -2.13
N ASN A 158 -10.23 -0.22 -2.94
CA ASN A 158 -10.32 -1.63 -2.55
C ASN A 158 -8.91 -2.19 -2.33
N PHE A 159 -8.66 -2.74 -1.13
CA PHE A 159 -7.37 -3.30 -0.71
C PHE A 159 -7.49 -4.72 -0.14
N LYS A 160 -8.51 -5.47 -0.57
CA LYS A 160 -8.91 -6.79 -0.03
C LYS A 160 -7.76 -7.80 0.16
N ASP A 161 -6.73 -7.73 -0.69
CA ASP A 161 -5.61 -8.67 -0.67
C ASP A 161 -4.52 -8.27 0.34
N PHE A 162 -4.64 -7.09 0.94
CA PHE A 162 -3.58 -6.52 1.78
C PHE A 162 -4.01 -6.43 3.25
N PRO A 163 -3.19 -6.95 4.19
CA PRO A 163 -3.52 -6.94 5.61
C PRO A 163 -3.35 -5.58 6.30
N ILE A 164 -2.69 -4.62 5.64
CA ILE A 164 -2.35 -3.31 6.17
C ILE A 164 -2.78 -2.25 5.18
N LEU A 165 -3.41 -1.18 5.69
CA LEU A 165 -3.66 0.04 4.94
C LEU A 165 -2.97 1.20 5.65
N ALA A 166 -2.14 1.95 4.92
CA ALA A 166 -1.61 3.22 5.37
C ALA A 166 -2.22 4.37 4.55
N ILE A 167 -2.44 5.49 5.22
CA ILE A 167 -2.87 6.75 4.62
C ILE A 167 -1.79 7.77 4.92
N TRP A 168 -1.26 8.41 3.89
CA TRP A 168 -0.17 9.35 4.05
C TRP A 168 -0.29 10.55 3.14
N SER A 169 0.24 11.66 3.61
CA SER A 169 0.50 12.85 2.80
C SER A 169 1.54 13.74 3.48
N LEU A 170 2.12 14.65 2.74
CA LEU A 170 2.79 15.79 3.36
C LEU A 170 1.71 16.75 3.90
N PRO A 171 1.90 17.32 5.12
CA PRO A 171 0.96 18.30 5.65
C PRO A 171 0.69 19.46 4.69
N GLY A 172 -0.56 19.67 4.33
CA GLY A 172 -1.02 20.73 3.41
C GLY A 172 -0.72 20.48 1.92
N ALA A 173 -0.17 19.35 1.53
CA ALA A 173 0.03 19.02 0.12
C ALA A 173 -1.29 18.70 -0.59
N PRO A 174 -1.42 18.99 -1.91
CA PRO A 174 -2.66 18.80 -2.65
C PRO A 174 -2.82 17.34 -3.15
N TYR A 175 -2.49 16.37 -2.33
CA TYR A 175 -2.66 14.95 -2.63
C TYR A 175 -2.82 14.14 -1.34
N ILE A 176 -3.21 12.88 -1.49
CA ILE A 176 -3.24 11.88 -0.44
C ILE A 176 -2.86 10.51 -1.01
N CYS A 177 -2.08 9.72 -0.28
CA CYS A 177 -1.70 8.36 -0.64
C CYS A 177 -2.54 7.37 0.13
N LEU A 178 -2.94 6.28 -0.54
CA LEU A 178 -3.58 5.11 0.03
C LEU A 178 -2.68 3.91 -0.24
N GLU A 179 -2.08 3.37 0.78
CA GLU A 179 -0.95 2.48 0.67
C GLU A 179 -1.29 1.09 1.23
N PRO A 180 -1.66 0.14 0.35
CA PRO A 180 -1.93 -1.24 0.75
C PRO A 180 -0.61 -2.00 0.89
N TRP A 181 -0.34 -2.60 2.07
CA TRP A 181 0.93 -3.26 2.36
C TRP A 181 0.76 -4.68 2.91
N PHE A 182 1.72 -5.56 2.58
CA PHE A 182 1.89 -6.85 3.26
C PHE A 182 2.77 -6.74 4.49
N ASN A 183 3.80 -5.90 4.44
CA ASN A 183 4.75 -5.71 5.53
C ASN A 183 5.08 -4.24 5.74
N TYR A 184 5.77 -3.94 6.82
CA TYR A 184 6.12 -2.58 7.24
C TYR A 184 7.59 -2.49 7.69
N ALA A 185 8.04 -1.28 8.06
CA ALA A 185 9.38 -1.02 8.57
C ALA A 185 9.70 -1.87 9.82
N ASP A 186 10.98 -1.95 10.21
CA ASP A 186 11.38 -2.64 11.42
C ASP A 186 10.74 -1.99 12.66
N ARG A 187 10.54 -2.78 13.71
CA ARG A 187 10.14 -2.24 15.00
C ARG A 187 11.33 -1.66 15.74
N VAL A 188 11.07 -0.73 16.64
CA VAL A 188 12.09 -0.16 17.53
C VAL A 188 12.81 -1.29 18.28
N LYS A 189 14.15 -1.32 18.17
CA LYS A 189 15.03 -2.36 18.77
C LYS A 189 14.78 -3.78 18.26
N GLU A 190 14.14 -3.95 17.14
CA GLU A 190 13.99 -5.26 16.50
C GLU A 190 15.35 -5.69 15.90
N THR A 191 15.74 -6.94 16.16
CA THR A 191 16.96 -7.57 15.62
C THR A 191 16.62 -8.78 14.75
N ALA A 192 15.37 -8.89 14.32
CA ALA A 192 14.90 -10.00 13.51
C ALA A 192 15.56 -10.04 12.14
N TYR A 193 15.80 -11.26 11.64
CA TYR A 193 16.18 -11.42 10.24
C TYR A 193 15.01 -11.05 9.33
N PHE A 194 15.32 -10.53 8.14
CA PHE A 194 14.30 -10.15 7.15
C PHE A 194 13.24 -11.23 6.90
N LYS A 195 13.66 -12.51 6.88
CA LYS A 195 12.76 -13.67 6.70
C LYS A 195 11.74 -13.87 7.82
N ASP A 196 12.00 -13.33 9.00
CA ASP A 196 11.20 -13.53 10.21
C ASP A 196 10.27 -12.33 10.48
N LYS A 197 10.30 -11.30 9.63
CA LYS A 197 9.44 -10.11 9.75
C LYS A 197 7.99 -10.45 9.44
N GLU A 198 7.08 -9.80 10.15
CA GLU A 198 5.63 -9.90 9.90
C GLU A 198 5.30 -9.48 8.46
N GLY A 199 4.50 -10.30 7.77
CA GLY A 199 4.03 -10.02 6.41
C GLY A 199 5.03 -10.27 5.29
N ILE A 200 6.19 -10.87 5.57
CA ILE A 200 7.12 -11.32 4.53
C ILE A 200 6.55 -12.53 3.80
N ILE A 201 6.53 -12.41 2.48
CA ILE A 201 6.08 -13.47 1.58
C ILE A 201 7.25 -14.40 1.27
N ASN A 202 7.01 -15.71 1.35
CA ASN A 202 8.00 -16.75 1.01
C ASN A 202 7.47 -17.56 -0.17
N LEU A 203 8.22 -17.57 -1.28
CA LEU A 203 7.83 -18.18 -2.53
C LEU A 203 8.81 -19.28 -2.91
N ARG A 204 8.34 -20.53 -3.04
CA ARG A 204 9.17 -21.64 -3.48
C ARG A 204 9.64 -21.46 -4.92
N PRO A 205 10.69 -22.19 -5.36
CA PRO A 205 11.12 -22.17 -6.76
C PRO A 205 9.97 -22.39 -7.74
N LYS A 206 9.88 -21.54 -8.76
CA LYS A 206 8.84 -21.53 -9.81
C LYS A 206 7.41 -21.22 -9.37
N GLU A 207 7.19 -20.94 -8.10
CA GLU A 207 5.90 -20.43 -7.62
C GLU A 207 5.69 -18.97 -8.02
N GLU A 208 4.43 -18.58 -8.00
CA GLU A 208 3.96 -17.25 -8.31
C GLU A 208 3.10 -16.73 -7.16
N PHE A 209 3.14 -15.44 -6.96
CA PHE A 209 2.30 -14.70 -6.03
C PHE A 209 1.57 -13.61 -6.78
N GLU A 210 0.28 -13.45 -6.55
CA GLU A 210 -0.53 -12.38 -7.13
C GLU A 210 -1.33 -11.67 -6.04
N CYS A 211 -1.47 -10.36 -6.20
CA CYS A 211 -2.37 -9.52 -5.42
C CYS A 211 -2.82 -8.32 -6.26
N GLU A 212 -3.93 -7.70 -5.85
CA GLU A 212 -4.46 -6.53 -6.53
C GLU A 212 -5.08 -5.53 -5.56
N PHE A 213 -5.05 -4.28 -5.95
CA PHE A 213 -5.89 -3.23 -5.39
C PHE A 213 -6.56 -2.46 -6.52
N SER A 214 -7.67 -1.81 -6.22
CA SER A 214 -8.36 -1.02 -7.23
C SER A 214 -8.94 0.26 -6.66
N VAL A 215 -9.15 1.23 -7.53
CA VAL A 215 -9.80 2.49 -7.20
C VAL A 215 -10.96 2.73 -8.15
N THR A 216 -12.14 3.04 -7.58
CA THR A 216 -13.30 3.53 -8.31
C THR A 216 -13.36 5.04 -8.16
N PHE A 217 -13.47 5.77 -9.25
CA PHE A 217 -13.63 7.24 -9.27
C PHE A 217 -15.11 7.63 -9.42
N PHE A 218 -15.53 8.78 -8.77
CA PHE A 218 -16.91 9.25 -8.76
C PHE A 218 -17.04 10.70 -9.27
#